data_678c7b5d0c190dba68c538df016c2c29
#
_entry.id   678c7b5d0c190dba68c538df016c2c29
#
_cell.length_a   1.000
_cell.length_b   1.000
_cell.length_c   1.000
_cell.angle_alpha   90.00
_cell.angle_beta   90.00
_cell.angle_gamma   90.00
#
_symmetry.space_group_name_H-M   'P 1'
#
loop_
_entity.id
_entity.type
_entity.pdbx_description
1 polymer ?
#
loop_
_entity_poly.entity_id
_entity_poly.type
_entity_poly.pdbx_seq_one_letter_code
_entity_poly.pdbx_strand_id
1 'polypeptide(L)'
;MPHKAKRVLVEAVGLSESEVRVIAPDVGGGFGPKNPFYPEELVIPIAALLLDRPIKWIEDRRESFTATNHERVQEWEVEAAAGADGKLLAIRGHFRHDHGAFTPSGLSLPQNATTNLLGPYKLPALRLEVSACLTNMVAATSTRGAGRPQGTFVMERLLDGIADELGLARDIVRMRNLVQAGEMPYVTQVKTRDGLPMTYDSGDYPECQRRALAAAGYADFAARREAARREGRYIGIGLSNYVEGTGRGPFESATVRIGPSGRIAVATGAAAQGQGTRTMLAQLAADALGMNPYDVDVKSGDTAATALGHGAYASRQAVVAGNAVHLAARMVADKARQAAAAMLEVAPDDLELVDGLVRVKGADLKRTLGQLAHALGGVAGFALPGNITPGLSASVDYQPPAITYTNGSHVVEVEVDIETGIVRLLRYIVVHDCGRMINPMMVEGQVHGGVAHGIGMTLYEGMRFDETGQPLAVTYADYLLPTSDCVPPIEIHHMESPTPLNPLGVKGAAESGTIGAPPAIVSAIEDALRPLKVRITDLPVTPDRLRAWVAASSETLPRRNRTRIGHRRPMTTAASTRVMIKRATSFPFCPA
;
A
#
# COMPACT_ATOMS: atom_id res chain seq x y z
N MET A 1 -14.60 -2.99 7.97
CA MET A 1 -15.19 -3.59 6.73
C MET A 1 -16.63 -4.00 7.00
N PRO A 2 -17.64 -3.15 6.68
CA PRO A 2 -19.03 -3.33 7.11
C PRO A 2 -19.65 -4.66 6.71
N HIS A 3 -19.50 -5.08 5.45
CA HIS A 3 -20.07 -6.35 4.97
C HIS A 3 -19.45 -7.58 5.63
N LYS A 4 -18.13 -7.53 5.96
CA LYS A 4 -17.48 -8.60 6.74
C LYS A 4 -18.05 -8.65 8.16
N ALA A 5 -18.19 -7.49 8.81
CA ALA A 5 -18.78 -7.42 10.15
C ALA A 5 -20.22 -7.92 10.17
N LYS A 6 -21.05 -7.51 9.18
CA LYS A 6 -22.41 -8.02 9.02
C LYS A 6 -22.44 -9.54 8.93
N ARG A 7 -21.60 -10.14 8.06
CA ARG A 7 -21.54 -11.59 7.89
C ARG A 7 -21.19 -12.31 9.20
N VAL A 8 -20.14 -11.82 9.90
CA VAL A 8 -19.72 -12.43 11.18
C VAL A 8 -20.82 -12.34 12.22
N LEU A 9 -21.52 -11.20 12.32
CA LEU A 9 -22.63 -11.02 13.27
C LEU A 9 -23.81 -11.96 12.94
N VAL A 10 -24.20 -12.08 11.68
CA VAL A 10 -25.24 -13.03 11.23
C VAL A 10 -24.85 -14.46 11.62
N GLU A 11 -23.65 -14.90 11.26
CA GLU A 11 -23.17 -16.26 11.52
C GLU A 11 -22.99 -16.55 13.03
N ALA A 12 -22.42 -15.63 13.80
CA ALA A 12 -22.06 -15.85 15.20
C ALA A 12 -23.25 -15.67 16.17
N VAL A 13 -24.21 -14.82 15.84
CA VAL A 13 -25.37 -14.50 16.71
C VAL A 13 -26.63 -15.25 16.27
N GLY A 14 -26.66 -15.78 15.04
CA GLY A 14 -27.82 -16.51 14.50
C GLY A 14 -28.96 -15.59 14.06
N LEU A 15 -28.63 -14.33 13.69
CA LEU A 15 -29.60 -13.38 13.13
C LEU A 15 -29.72 -13.56 11.61
N SER A 16 -30.82 -13.08 11.04
CA SER A 16 -30.95 -12.99 9.57
C SER A 16 -30.23 -11.73 9.03
N GLU A 17 -29.91 -11.73 7.73
CA GLU A 17 -29.29 -10.58 7.06
C GLU A 17 -30.17 -9.31 7.11
N SER A 18 -31.49 -9.45 7.21
CA SER A 18 -32.44 -8.34 7.33
C SER A 18 -32.43 -7.67 8.70
N GLU A 19 -32.03 -8.39 9.74
CA GLU A 19 -31.96 -7.89 11.12
C GLU A 19 -30.65 -7.16 11.42
N VAL A 20 -29.63 -7.32 10.58
CA VAL A 20 -28.30 -6.73 10.81
C VAL A 20 -27.99 -5.66 9.76
N ARG A 21 -27.79 -4.42 10.20
CA ARG A 21 -27.25 -3.34 9.39
C ARG A 21 -25.97 -2.80 10.04
N VAL A 22 -24.89 -2.75 9.28
CA VAL A 22 -23.62 -2.20 9.72
C VAL A 22 -23.32 -0.92 8.95
N ILE A 23 -23.04 0.15 9.68
CA ILE A 23 -22.70 1.47 9.13
C ILE A 23 -21.32 1.86 9.63
N ALA A 24 -20.39 2.10 8.71
CA ALA A 24 -19.11 2.73 8.99
C ALA A 24 -19.16 4.18 8.48
N PRO A 25 -19.30 5.16 9.37
CA PRO A 25 -19.24 6.57 9.02
C PRO A 25 -17.80 6.99 8.66
N ASP A 26 -17.52 8.28 8.61
CA ASP A 26 -16.16 8.77 8.46
C ASP A 26 -15.31 8.35 9.67
N VAL A 27 -14.15 7.79 9.38
CA VAL A 27 -13.22 7.25 10.39
C VAL A 27 -11.86 7.91 10.28
N GLY A 28 -11.13 7.98 11.38
CA GLY A 28 -9.79 8.58 11.48
C GLY A 28 -8.66 7.72 10.90
N GLY A 29 -8.92 7.05 9.78
CA GLY A 29 -7.99 6.13 9.14
C GLY A 29 -8.24 4.67 9.50
N GLY A 30 -7.70 3.76 8.70
CA GLY A 30 -7.79 2.31 8.91
C GLY A 30 -6.44 1.64 8.87
N PHE A 31 -5.66 1.90 7.83
CA PHE A 31 -4.28 1.49 7.57
C PHE A 31 -3.98 -0.01 7.72
N GLY A 32 -5.00 -0.85 7.93
CA GLY A 32 -4.88 -2.30 8.13
C GLY A 32 -5.37 -2.77 9.50
N PRO A 33 -4.97 -2.20 10.65
CA PRO A 33 -5.41 -2.63 11.98
C PRO A 33 -6.94 -2.69 12.17
N LYS A 34 -7.71 -1.86 11.48
CA LYS A 34 -9.19 -1.90 11.51
C LYS A 34 -9.82 -2.91 10.52
N ASN A 35 -9.04 -3.79 9.93
CA ASN A 35 -9.52 -4.82 9.00
C ASN A 35 -10.00 -6.11 9.69
N PRO A 36 -9.36 -6.64 10.75
CA PRO A 36 -9.89 -7.75 11.52
C PRO A 36 -11.24 -7.40 12.14
N PHE A 37 -12.00 -8.42 12.47
CA PHE A 37 -13.16 -8.32 13.31
C PHE A 37 -12.70 -8.57 14.75
N TYR A 38 -12.84 -7.56 15.61
CA TYR A 38 -12.38 -7.62 16.99
C TYR A 38 -13.46 -8.23 17.91
N PRO A 39 -13.06 -8.83 19.04
CA PRO A 39 -14.02 -9.40 20.00
C PRO A 39 -15.10 -8.41 20.44
N GLU A 40 -14.76 -7.14 20.62
CA GLU A 40 -15.68 -6.07 21.04
C GLU A 40 -16.79 -5.85 20.02
N GLU A 41 -16.49 -6.01 18.72
CA GLU A 41 -17.47 -5.88 17.63
C GLU A 41 -18.54 -6.99 17.67
N LEU A 42 -18.29 -8.09 18.42
CA LEU A 42 -19.25 -9.15 18.69
C LEU A 42 -19.94 -8.97 20.06
N VAL A 43 -19.17 -8.69 21.11
CA VAL A 43 -19.68 -8.62 22.49
C VAL A 43 -20.69 -7.49 22.67
N ILE A 44 -20.45 -6.32 22.05
CA ILE A 44 -21.33 -5.15 22.18
C ILE A 44 -22.72 -5.40 21.56
N PRO A 45 -22.86 -5.94 20.34
CA PRO A 45 -24.18 -6.32 19.81
C PRO A 45 -24.89 -7.40 20.64
N ILE A 46 -24.17 -8.41 21.14
CA ILE A 46 -24.76 -9.44 22.00
C ILE A 46 -25.29 -8.79 23.29
N ALA A 47 -24.53 -7.92 23.93
CA ALA A 47 -24.96 -7.19 25.12
C ALA A 47 -26.22 -6.34 24.85
N ALA A 48 -26.28 -5.68 23.68
CA ALA A 48 -27.46 -4.90 23.29
C ALA A 48 -28.72 -5.77 23.15
N LEU A 49 -28.59 -6.96 22.56
CA LEU A 49 -29.70 -7.94 22.47
C LEU A 49 -30.14 -8.47 23.83
N LEU A 50 -29.18 -8.85 24.67
CA LEU A 50 -29.49 -9.41 26.00
C LEU A 50 -30.14 -8.40 26.95
N LEU A 51 -29.75 -7.13 26.86
CA LEU A 51 -30.24 -6.06 27.71
C LEU A 51 -31.43 -5.29 27.10
N ASP A 52 -31.79 -5.58 25.88
CA ASP A 52 -32.85 -4.90 25.11
C ASP A 52 -32.70 -3.37 25.14
N ARG A 53 -31.48 -2.89 24.90
CA ARG A 53 -31.18 -1.44 24.89
C ARG A 53 -29.95 -1.12 24.07
N PRO A 54 -29.81 0.14 23.58
CA PRO A 54 -28.60 0.61 22.90
C PRO A 54 -27.38 0.53 23.84
N ILE A 55 -26.28 0.00 23.31
CA ILE A 55 -24.99 -0.07 24.00
C ILE A 55 -23.97 0.76 23.21
N LYS A 56 -23.13 1.51 23.94
CA LYS A 56 -21.99 2.25 23.39
C LYS A 56 -20.72 1.81 24.07
N TRP A 57 -19.69 1.52 23.30
CA TRP A 57 -18.33 1.27 23.77
C TRP A 57 -17.35 2.25 23.11
N ILE A 58 -16.38 2.71 23.85
CA ILE A 58 -15.31 3.58 23.38
C ILE A 58 -14.01 3.01 23.92
N GLU A 59 -13.16 2.54 23.00
CA GLU A 59 -11.80 2.10 23.31
C GLU A 59 -10.94 3.28 23.77
N ASP A 60 -10.25 3.16 24.89
CA ASP A 60 -9.26 4.14 25.30
C ASP A 60 -7.88 3.86 24.67
N ARG A 61 -6.92 4.76 24.90
CA ARG A 61 -5.59 4.63 24.29
C ARG A 61 -4.80 3.46 24.84
N ARG A 62 -4.92 3.14 26.09
CA ARG A 62 -4.22 2.04 26.74
C ARG A 62 -4.77 0.69 26.26
N GLU A 63 -6.08 0.57 26.16
CA GLU A 63 -6.75 -0.60 25.57
C GLU A 63 -6.27 -0.80 24.14
N SER A 64 -6.22 0.28 23.33
CA SER A 64 -5.75 0.22 21.94
C SER A 64 -4.31 -0.32 21.82
N PHE A 65 -3.38 0.11 22.67
CA PHE A 65 -2.00 -0.41 22.64
C PHE A 65 -1.86 -1.87 23.10
N THR A 66 -2.75 -2.34 23.95
CA THR A 66 -2.68 -3.70 24.50
C THR A 66 -3.55 -4.72 23.78
N ALA A 67 -4.57 -4.30 23.02
CA ALA A 67 -5.53 -5.18 22.36
C ALA A 67 -5.52 -5.08 20.83
N THR A 68 -5.16 -3.92 20.26
CA THR A 68 -5.12 -3.75 18.80
C THR A 68 -3.97 -4.53 18.19
N ASN A 69 -4.23 -5.19 17.08
CA ASN A 69 -3.26 -6.01 16.38
C ASN A 69 -2.04 -5.20 15.93
N HIS A 70 -0.89 -5.85 15.95
CA HIS A 70 0.40 -5.32 15.50
C HIS A 70 0.86 -5.96 14.20
N GLU A 71 1.96 -5.44 13.62
CA GLU A 71 2.67 -6.04 12.50
C GLU A 71 4.16 -5.72 12.61
N ARG A 72 4.93 -6.32 11.73
CA ARG A 72 6.32 -6.06 11.33
C ARG A 72 7.37 -6.84 12.08
N VAL A 73 7.01 -7.71 13.00
CA VAL A 73 8.00 -8.56 13.69
C VAL A 73 8.36 -9.74 12.80
N GLN A 74 9.53 -9.63 12.16
CA GLN A 74 10.12 -10.70 11.35
C GLN A 74 11.63 -10.74 11.56
N GLU A 75 12.18 -11.93 11.66
CA GLU A 75 13.62 -12.18 11.78
C GLU A 75 14.10 -12.98 10.57
N TRP A 76 15.05 -12.42 9.83
CA TRP A 76 15.51 -12.96 8.55
C TRP A 76 16.98 -13.33 8.60
N GLU A 77 17.30 -14.56 8.15
CA GLU A 77 18.66 -14.99 7.84
C GLU A 77 18.71 -15.42 6.37
N VAL A 78 19.32 -14.56 5.54
CA VAL A 78 19.35 -14.77 4.09
C VAL A 78 20.74 -14.51 3.52
N GLU A 79 21.07 -15.23 2.47
CA GLU A 79 22.28 -15.03 1.68
C GLU A 79 21.92 -14.93 0.19
N ALA A 80 22.68 -14.10 -0.53
CA ALA A 80 22.55 -13.94 -1.97
C ALA A 80 23.84 -14.36 -2.68
N ALA A 81 23.70 -14.97 -3.85
CA ALA A 81 24.78 -15.18 -4.79
C ALA A 81 24.65 -14.19 -5.93
N ALA A 82 25.78 -13.57 -6.30
CA ALA A 82 25.87 -12.66 -7.44
C ALA A 82 27.11 -12.96 -8.29
N GLY A 83 27.01 -12.68 -9.58
CA GLY A 83 28.16 -12.65 -10.47
C GLY A 83 29.11 -11.50 -10.15
N ALA A 84 30.34 -11.55 -10.67
CA ALA A 84 31.31 -10.46 -10.51
C ALA A 84 30.84 -9.13 -11.09
N ASP A 85 29.90 -9.17 -12.00
CA ASP A 85 29.21 -8.00 -12.58
C ASP A 85 28.06 -7.48 -11.72
N GLY A 86 27.74 -8.10 -10.58
CA GLY A 86 26.65 -7.72 -9.69
C GLY A 86 25.28 -8.23 -10.10
N LYS A 87 25.15 -9.13 -11.08
CA LYS A 87 23.88 -9.79 -11.40
C LYS A 87 23.53 -10.81 -10.34
N LEU A 88 22.29 -10.77 -9.86
CA LEU A 88 21.71 -11.75 -8.95
C LEU A 88 21.63 -13.11 -9.63
N LEU A 89 22.07 -14.15 -8.95
CA LEU A 89 22.01 -15.54 -9.39
C LEU A 89 21.02 -16.35 -8.54
N ALA A 90 21.06 -16.17 -7.22
CA ALA A 90 20.20 -16.89 -6.30
C ALA A 90 20.08 -16.15 -4.96
N ILE A 91 18.97 -16.39 -4.27
CA ILE A 91 18.77 -16.08 -2.85
C ILE A 91 18.32 -17.35 -2.14
N ARG A 92 18.88 -17.59 -0.96
CA ARG A 92 18.38 -18.62 -0.05
C ARG A 92 18.40 -18.15 1.39
N GLY A 93 17.56 -18.76 2.23
CA GLY A 93 17.54 -18.46 3.66
C GLY A 93 16.26 -18.91 4.31
N HIS A 94 16.05 -18.40 5.52
CA HIS A 94 14.82 -18.58 6.25
C HIS A 94 14.41 -17.29 6.95
N PHE A 95 13.14 -17.17 7.30
CA PHE A 95 12.70 -16.17 8.25
C PHE A 95 11.62 -16.69 9.20
N ARG A 96 11.59 -16.11 10.37
CA ARG A 96 10.55 -16.32 11.37
C ARG A 96 9.61 -15.12 11.37
N HIS A 97 8.33 -15.39 11.43
CA HIS A 97 7.28 -14.38 11.56
C HIS A 97 6.53 -14.62 12.87
N ASP A 98 6.51 -13.62 13.75
CA ASP A 98 5.73 -13.66 14.97
C ASP A 98 4.28 -13.29 14.66
N HIS A 99 3.37 -14.25 14.90
CA HIS A 99 1.93 -14.05 14.76
C HIS A 99 1.26 -13.50 16.03
N GLY A 100 1.98 -13.42 17.14
CA GLY A 100 1.38 -13.15 18.44
C GLY A 100 0.52 -14.32 18.92
N ALA A 101 -0.47 -14.05 19.75
CA ALA A 101 -1.25 -15.06 20.46
C ALA A 101 -2.19 -15.89 19.56
N PHE A 102 -2.61 -15.35 18.42
CA PHE A 102 -3.49 -16.03 17.45
C PHE A 102 -3.36 -15.44 16.05
N THR A 103 -3.93 -16.10 15.02
CA THR A 103 -3.73 -15.76 13.61
C THR A 103 -5.00 -15.17 12.96
N PRO A 104 -5.36 -13.91 13.17
CA PRO A 104 -6.61 -13.34 12.65
C PRO A 104 -6.64 -13.21 11.12
N SER A 105 -5.48 -13.27 10.47
CA SER A 105 -5.32 -13.13 9.02
C SER A 105 -4.59 -14.34 8.36
N GLY A 106 -4.46 -15.46 9.08
CA GLY A 106 -3.71 -16.63 8.63
C GLY A 106 -2.27 -16.26 8.24
N LEU A 107 -1.70 -16.96 7.27
CA LEU A 107 -0.32 -16.78 6.80
C LEU A 107 -0.16 -15.61 5.80
N SER A 108 -1.07 -14.65 5.78
CA SER A 108 -1.07 -13.60 4.74
C SER A 108 0.15 -12.69 4.77
N LEU A 109 0.68 -12.37 5.95
CA LEU A 109 1.83 -11.50 6.12
C LEU A 109 3.14 -12.15 5.67
N PRO A 110 3.52 -13.34 6.18
CA PRO A 110 4.74 -14.01 5.72
C PRO A 110 4.70 -14.34 4.23
N GLN A 111 3.54 -14.70 3.67
CA GLN A 111 3.41 -14.94 2.24
C GLN A 111 3.61 -13.67 1.41
N ASN A 112 3.07 -12.53 1.85
CA ASN A 112 3.33 -11.26 1.18
C ASN A 112 4.80 -10.86 1.27
N ALA A 113 5.46 -11.05 2.41
CA ALA A 113 6.89 -10.78 2.57
C ALA A 113 7.72 -11.64 1.60
N THR A 114 7.40 -12.93 1.49
CA THR A 114 8.06 -13.86 0.55
C THR A 114 7.90 -13.42 -0.91
N THR A 115 6.67 -13.13 -1.34
CA THR A 115 6.40 -12.76 -2.73
C THR A 115 7.01 -11.41 -3.09
N ASN A 116 7.08 -10.47 -2.16
CA ASN A 116 7.63 -9.14 -2.40
C ASN A 116 9.15 -9.05 -2.16
N LEU A 117 9.79 -10.13 -1.71
CA LEU A 117 11.25 -10.21 -1.66
C LEU A 117 11.88 -9.98 -3.05
N LEU A 118 11.22 -10.42 -4.13
CA LEU A 118 11.73 -10.23 -5.49
C LEU A 118 11.88 -8.74 -5.85
N GLY A 119 10.99 -7.87 -5.36
CA GLY A 119 10.94 -6.49 -5.80
C GLY A 119 10.79 -6.38 -7.33
N PRO A 120 11.31 -5.32 -7.96
CA PRO A 120 11.31 -5.16 -9.42
C PRO A 120 12.46 -5.90 -10.12
N TYR A 121 13.10 -6.87 -9.45
CA TYR A 121 14.35 -7.47 -9.91
C TYR A 121 14.18 -8.87 -10.49
N LYS A 122 15.05 -9.19 -11.45
CA LYS A 122 15.20 -10.54 -11.99
C LYS A 122 15.97 -11.39 -11.00
N LEU A 123 15.37 -12.46 -10.53
CA LEU A 123 15.97 -13.42 -9.61
C LEU A 123 15.82 -14.82 -10.18
N PRO A 124 16.88 -15.47 -10.69
CA PRO A 124 16.79 -16.78 -11.33
C PRO A 124 16.42 -17.91 -10.38
N ALA A 125 16.90 -17.89 -9.14
CA ALA A 125 16.66 -18.95 -8.16
C ALA A 125 16.35 -18.40 -6.76
N LEU A 126 15.33 -18.96 -6.12
CA LEU A 126 14.92 -18.64 -4.75
C LEU A 126 14.61 -19.89 -3.95
N ARG A 127 15.26 -20.05 -2.81
CA ARG A 127 14.87 -21.01 -1.77
C ARG A 127 14.69 -20.29 -0.45
N LEU A 128 13.46 -20.21 0.04
CA LEU A 128 13.12 -19.54 1.29
C LEU A 128 12.28 -20.45 2.17
N GLU A 129 12.74 -20.68 3.39
CA GLU A 129 12.01 -21.40 4.43
C GLU A 129 11.32 -20.37 5.34
N VAL A 130 10.06 -20.61 5.70
CA VAL A 130 9.25 -19.68 6.47
C VAL A 130 8.69 -20.38 7.68
N SER A 131 8.95 -19.84 8.86
CA SER A 131 8.38 -20.30 10.13
C SER A 131 7.44 -19.23 10.69
N ALA A 132 6.21 -19.61 10.98
CA ALA A 132 5.24 -18.79 11.69
C ALA A 132 5.17 -19.27 13.15
N CYS A 133 5.43 -18.36 14.09
CA CYS A 133 5.47 -18.65 15.51
C CYS A 133 4.28 -17.98 16.22
N LEU A 134 3.70 -18.67 17.19
CA LEU A 134 2.78 -18.07 18.16
C LEU A 134 3.56 -17.67 19.41
N THR A 135 3.24 -16.49 19.93
CA THR A 135 3.82 -15.92 21.15
C THR A 135 2.72 -15.31 22.01
N ASN A 136 3.07 -14.78 23.17
CA ASN A 136 2.13 -14.06 24.02
C ASN A 136 1.96 -12.56 23.66
N MET A 137 2.52 -12.12 22.55
CA MET A 137 2.29 -10.77 22.02
C MET A 137 0.87 -10.64 21.46
N VAL A 138 0.42 -9.40 21.26
CA VAL A 138 -0.84 -9.16 20.53
C VAL A 138 -0.75 -9.74 19.12
N ALA A 139 -1.89 -10.19 18.60
CA ALA A 139 -1.94 -10.86 17.32
C ALA A 139 -1.43 -9.97 16.17
N ALA A 140 -0.68 -10.56 15.24
CA ALA A 140 -0.19 -9.86 14.07
C ALA A 140 -1.24 -9.82 12.96
N THR A 141 -1.44 -8.64 12.38
CA THR A 141 -2.27 -8.45 11.19
C THR A 141 -1.66 -7.42 10.25
N SER A 142 -2.31 -7.25 9.10
CA SER A 142 -1.82 -6.32 8.08
C SER A 142 -1.85 -4.87 8.57
N THR A 143 -0.71 -4.22 8.56
CA THR A 143 -0.56 -2.76 8.61
C THR A 143 -0.05 -2.29 7.24
N ARG A 144 -0.34 -1.08 6.83
CA ARG A 144 -0.01 -0.48 5.51
C ARG A 144 1.27 -1.05 4.90
N GLY A 145 1.14 -1.75 3.77
CA GLY A 145 2.21 -2.54 3.14
C GLY A 145 2.12 -4.05 3.39
N ALA A 146 1.66 -4.50 4.57
CA ALA A 146 1.27 -5.89 4.85
C ALA A 146 2.35 -6.94 4.47
N GLY A 147 3.53 -6.86 5.07
CA GLY A 147 4.67 -7.75 4.80
C GLY A 147 5.55 -7.33 3.62
N ARG A 148 5.06 -6.47 2.71
CA ARG A 148 5.85 -5.97 1.57
C ARG A 148 7.04 -5.10 1.99
N PRO A 149 6.91 -4.18 2.98
CA PRO A 149 8.06 -3.41 3.45
C PRO A 149 9.21 -4.30 3.93
N GLN A 150 8.90 -5.43 4.60
CA GLN A 150 9.91 -6.36 5.08
C GLN A 150 10.63 -7.07 3.94
N GLY A 151 9.87 -7.63 2.97
CA GLY A 151 10.46 -8.28 1.79
C GLY A 151 11.33 -7.32 0.97
N THR A 152 10.84 -6.11 0.72
CA THR A 152 11.59 -5.07 0.01
C THR A 152 12.83 -4.63 0.80
N PHE A 153 12.71 -4.47 2.12
CA PHE A 153 13.86 -4.14 2.97
C PHE A 153 14.98 -5.18 2.81
N VAL A 154 14.65 -6.45 2.88
CA VAL A 154 15.63 -7.53 2.76
C VAL A 154 16.31 -7.53 1.38
N MET A 155 15.54 -7.42 0.29
CA MET A 155 16.12 -7.38 -1.06
C MET A 155 17.05 -6.17 -1.23
N GLU A 156 16.61 -5.00 -0.84
CA GLU A 156 17.38 -3.77 -1.00
C GLU A 156 18.66 -3.78 -0.16
N ARG A 157 18.62 -4.39 1.04
CA ARG A 157 19.81 -4.62 1.88
C ARG A 157 20.79 -5.62 1.27
N LEU A 158 20.29 -6.69 0.62
CA LEU A 158 21.13 -7.63 -0.13
C LEU A 158 21.85 -6.95 -1.30
N LEU A 159 21.14 -6.10 -2.06
CA LEU A 159 21.72 -5.36 -3.17
C LEU A 159 22.80 -4.35 -2.72
N ASP A 160 22.57 -3.65 -1.61
CA ASP A 160 23.60 -2.77 -1.01
C ASP A 160 24.83 -3.57 -0.59
N GLY A 161 24.60 -4.73 0.01
CA GLY A 161 25.71 -5.60 0.41
C GLY A 161 26.48 -6.19 -0.76
N ILE A 162 25.81 -6.56 -1.87
CA ILE A 162 26.47 -6.99 -3.11
C ILE A 162 27.30 -5.84 -3.69
N ALA A 163 26.76 -4.62 -3.70
CA ALA A 163 27.47 -3.45 -4.16
C ALA A 163 28.76 -3.20 -3.36
N ASP A 164 28.68 -3.27 -2.05
CA ASP A 164 29.83 -3.08 -1.16
C ASP A 164 30.89 -4.20 -1.30
N GLU A 165 30.47 -5.46 -1.38
CA GLU A 165 31.37 -6.62 -1.52
C GLU A 165 32.13 -6.63 -2.86
N LEU A 166 31.46 -6.19 -3.93
CA LEU A 166 32.02 -6.15 -5.27
C LEU A 166 32.70 -4.81 -5.60
N GLY A 167 32.60 -3.80 -4.75
CA GLY A 167 33.10 -2.45 -5.02
C GLY A 167 32.35 -1.75 -6.16
N LEU A 168 31.08 -2.09 -6.38
CA LEU A 168 30.22 -1.50 -7.40
C LEU A 168 29.36 -0.38 -6.82
N ALA A 169 28.88 0.54 -7.67
CA ALA A 169 27.93 1.53 -7.24
C ALA A 169 26.54 0.88 -7.02
N ARG A 170 25.82 1.33 -5.98
CA ARG A 170 24.52 0.78 -5.53
C ARG A 170 23.44 0.89 -6.61
N ASP A 171 23.42 1.98 -7.34
CA ASP A 171 22.51 2.22 -8.47
C ASP A 171 22.78 1.28 -9.64
N ILE A 172 24.07 1.00 -9.93
CA ILE A 172 24.48 0.10 -11.00
C ILE A 172 24.07 -1.34 -10.71
N VAL A 173 24.25 -1.83 -9.47
CA VAL A 173 23.82 -3.18 -9.10
C VAL A 173 22.31 -3.33 -9.29
N ARG A 174 21.52 -2.34 -8.87
CA ARG A 174 20.06 -2.35 -9.06
C ARG A 174 19.70 -2.32 -10.54
N MET A 175 20.27 -1.38 -11.31
CA MET A 175 19.98 -1.21 -12.74
C MET A 175 20.22 -2.49 -13.56
N ARG A 176 21.27 -3.25 -13.24
CA ARG A 176 21.61 -4.52 -13.91
C ARG A 176 20.60 -5.64 -13.66
N ASN A 177 19.87 -5.55 -12.57
CA ASN A 177 18.91 -6.57 -12.15
C ASN A 177 17.45 -6.20 -12.41
N LEU A 178 17.13 -4.93 -12.71
CA LEU A 178 15.76 -4.50 -12.97
C LEU A 178 15.15 -5.21 -14.19
N VAL A 179 13.88 -5.58 -14.08
CA VAL A 179 13.05 -6.03 -15.19
C VAL A 179 12.89 -4.84 -16.15
N GLN A 180 13.10 -5.06 -17.46
CA GLN A 180 13.01 -4.02 -18.46
C GLN A 180 11.57 -3.81 -18.94
N ALA A 181 11.23 -2.61 -19.40
CA ALA A 181 9.90 -2.30 -19.92
C ALA A 181 9.48 -3.21 -21.08
N GLY A 182 10.41 -3.58 -21.96
CA GLY A 182 10.14 -4.48 -23.08
C GLY A 182 9.96 -5.96 -22.70
N GLU A 183 10.15 -6.32 -21.43
CA GLU A 183 9.92 -7.68 -20.91
C GLU A 183 8.52 -7.84 -20.30
N MET A 184 7.72 -6.76 -20.26
CA MET A 184 6.35 -6.82 -19.70
C MET A 184 5.35 -7.43 -20.72
N PRO A 185 4.44 -8.29 -20.28
CA PRO A 185 4.25 -8.79 -18.92
C PRO A 185 5.35 -9.78 -18.48
N TYR A 186 5.93 -9.56 -17.29
CA TYR A 186 7.04 -10.37 -16.78
C TYR A 186 6.56 -11.42 -15.77
N VAL A 187 6.72 -12.69 -16.12
CA VAL A 187 6.36 -13.82 -15.25
C VAL A 187 7.50 -14.12 -14.29
N THR A 188 7.24 -14.02 -12.99
CA THR A 188 8.21 -14.36 -11.96
C THR A 188 8.20 -15.85 -11.64
N GLN A 189 9.19 -16.35 -10.89
CA GLN A 189 9.25 -17.73 -10.44
C GLN A 189 8.39 -18.05 -9.20
N VAL A 190 7.77 -17.03 -8.57
CA VAL A 190 6.91 -17.24 -7.41
C VAL A 190 5.44 -17.27 -7.80
N LYS A 191 4.63 -17.89 -6.95
CA LYS A 191 3.19 -17.99 -7.13
C LYS A 191 2.47 -17.08 -6.13
N THR A 192 1.35 -16.52 -6.55
CA THR A 192 0.38 -15.85 -5.71
C THR A 192 -0.38 -16.86 -4.83
N ARG A 193 -1.24 -16.38 -3.92
CA ARG A 193 -1.99 -17.25 -2.98
C ARG A 193 -2.92 -18.24 -3.65
N ASP A 194 -3.44 -17.90 -4.80
CA ASP A 194 -4.32 -18.73 -5.63
C ASP A 194 -3.56 -19.72 -6.49
N GLY A 195 -2.23 -19.81 -6.32
CA GLY A 195 -1.37 -20.75 -7.02
C GLY A 195 -0.99 -20.32 -8.44
N LEU A 196 -1.46 -19.18 -8.91
CA LEU A 196 -1.12 -18.63 -10.21
C LEU A 196 0.28 -18.01 -10.23
N PRO A 197 1.00 -18.03 -11.36
CA PRO A 197 2.27 -17.31 -11.48
C PRO A 197 2.11 -15.81 -11.18
N MET A 198 2.99 -15.26 -10.34
CA MET A 198 3.03 -13.81 -10.12
C MET A 198 3.60 -13.13 -11.37
N THR A 199 2.78 -12.31 -12.03
CA THR A 199 3.12 -11.69 -13.31
C THR A 199 3.00 -10.17 -13.19
N TYR A 200 4.11 -9.44 -13.41
CA TYR A 200 4.09 -7.99 -13.49
C TYR A 200 3.46 -7.57 -14.82
N ASP A 201 2.42 -6.76 -14.75
CA ASP A 201 1.54 -6.43 -15.87
C ASP A 201 2.09 -5.30 -16.77
N SER A 202 2.68 -4.28 -16.18
CA SER A 202 3.23 -3.11 -16.86
C SER A 202 4.18 -2.32 -15.94
N GLY A 203 5.05 -1.48 -16.53
CA GLY A 203 5.98 -0.61 -15.80
C GLY A 203 7.29 -0.41 -16.57
N ASP A 204 7.97 0.71 -16.28
CA ASP A 204 9.36 0.96 -16.70
C ASP A 204 10.22 1.22 -15.47
N TYR A 205 10.69 0.15 -14.86
CA TYR A 205 11.45 0.20 -13.60
C TYR A 205 12.82 0.89 -13.77
N PRO A 206 13.57 0.64 -14.86
CA PRO A 206 14.80 1.38 -15.13
C PRO A 206 14.61 2.88 -15.29
N GLU A 207 13.56 3.32 -15.99
CA GLU A 207 13.26 4.74 -16.14
C GLU A 207 12.85 5.37 -14.81
N CYS A 208 12.05 4.65 -14.00
CA CYS A 208 11.67 5.08 -12.65
C CYS A 208 12.91 5.37 -11.80
N GLN A 209 13.88 4.47 -11.76
CA GLN A 209 15.14 4.67 -11.04
C GLN A 209 15.96 5.83 -11.63
N ARG A 210 16.08 5.93 -12.97
CA ARG A 210 16.83 7.01 -13.61
C ARG A 210 16.27 8.39 -13.26
N ARG A 211 14.94 8.56 -13.29
CA ARG A 211 14.28 9.82 -12.90
C ARG A 211 14.52 10.16 -11.44
N ALA A 212 14.41 9.19 -10.54
CA ALA A 212 14.65 9.41 -9.12
C ALA A 212 16.08 9.85 -8.82
N LEU A 213 17.07 9.21 -9.44
CA LEU A 213 18.49 9.58 -9.33
C LEU A 213 18.79 10.96 -9.94
N ALA A 214 18.19 11.28 -11.08
CA ALA A 214 18.36 12.58 -11.72
C ALA A 214 17.77 13.71 -10.86
N ALA A 215 16.55 13.55 -10.35
CA ALA A 215 15.91 14.52 -9.45
C ALA A 215 16.73 14.74 -8.16
N ALA A 216 17.36 13.68 -7.63
CA ALA A 216 18.22 13.76 -6.45
C ALA A 216 19.60 14.43 -6.75
N GLY A 217 20.00 14.61 -7.99
CA GLY A 217 21.37 15.02 -8.33
C GLY A 217 22.41 14.00 -7.84
N TYR A 218 22.08 12.71 -7.99
CA TYR A 218 22.89 11.60 -7.45
C TYR A 218 24.33 11.61 -7.97
N ALA A 219 24.56 12.02 -9.20
CA ALA A 219 25.89 12.06 -9.81
C ALA A 219 26.87 12.96 -9.04
N ASP A 220 26.38 14.08 -8.49
CA ASP A 220 27.21 15.07 -7.79
C ASP A 220 27.26 14.82 -6.28
N PHE A 221 26.53 13.85 -5.78
CA PHE A 221 26.43 13.62 -4.33
C PHE A 221 27.76 13.23 -3.68
N ALA A 222 28.59 12.45 -4.37
CA ALA A 222 29.91 12.06 -3.86
C ALA A 222 30.80 13.26 -3.50
N ALA A 223 30.80 14.31 -4.35
CA ALA A 223 31.54 15.54 -4.09
C ALA A 223 30.95 16.33 -2.91
N ARG A 224 29.61 16.42 -2.80
CA ARG A 224 28.92 17.06 -1.68
C ARG A 224 29.20 16.34 -0.37
N ARG A 225 29.18 15.01 -0.35
CA ARG A 225 29.51 14.19 0.81
C ARG A 225 30.94 14.40 1.27
N GLU A 226 31.87 14.44 0.35
CA GLU A 226 33.29 14.67 0.69
C GLU A 226 33.52 16.08 1.27
N ALA A 227 32.84 17.11 0.74
CA ALA A 227 32.88 18.47 1.27
C ALA A 227 32.32 18.52 2.70
N ALA A 228 31.13 17.95 2.93
CA ALA A 228 30.50 17.88 4.25
C ALA A 228 31.40 17.15 5.28
N ARG A 229 32.08 16.10 4.85
CA ARG A 229 33.00 15.33 5.72
C ARG A 229 34.20 16.13 6.19
N ARG A 230 34.74 17.02 5.34
CA ARG A 230 35.81 17.95 5.75
C ARG A 230 35.35 18.92 6.84
N GLU A 231 34.08 19.18 6.93
CA GLU A 231 33.41 19.98 7.97
C GLU A 231 33.00 19.15 9.20
N GLY A 232 33.34 17.85 9.24
CA GLY A 232 32.95 16.94 10.32
C GLY A 232 31.52 16.43 10.25
N ARG A 233 30.80 16.66 9.14
CA ARG A 233 29.39 16.28 8.93
C ARG A 233 29.30 14.94 8.21
N TYR A 234 28.36 14.10 8.62
CA TYR A 234 28.11 12.78 8.05
C TYR A 234 26.82 12.79 7.24
N ILE A 235 26.92 13.14 5.96
CA ILE A 235 25.79 13.05 5.03
C ILE A 235 25.85 11.78 4.19
N GLY A 236 24.69 11.22 3.84
CA GLY A 236 24.58 10.03 3.02
C GLY A 236 23.35 10.06 2.12
N ILE A 237 23.41 9.28 1.06
CA ILE A 237 22.31 9.09 0.10
C ILE A 237 21.95 7.61 0.00
N GLY A 238 20.65 7.32 0.00
CA GLY A 238 20.11 5.96 -0.13
C GLY A 238 19.11 5.86 -1.25
N LEU A 239 19.02 4.68 -1.83
CA LEU A 239 18.14 4.34 -2.96
C LEU A 239 17.40 3.05 -2.63
N SER A 240 16.12 3.00 -2.98
CA SER A 240 15.35 1.74 -3.02
C SER A 240 14.34 1.73 -4.17
N ASN A 241 14.10 0.55 -4.70
CA ASN A 241 13.04 0.30 -5.67
C ASN A 241 12.03 -0.69 -5.09
N TYR A 242 10.76 -0.55 -5.46
CA TYR A 242 9.72 -1.46 -4.99
C TYR A 242 8.69 -1.76 -6.07
N VAL A 243 7.99 -2.87 -5.87
CA VAL A 243 6.79 -3.25 -6.61
C VAL A 243 5.72 -3.64 -5.60
N GLU A 244 4.48 -3.22 -5.83
CA GLU A 244 3.33 -3.54 -4.99
C GLU A 244 2.23 -4.20 -5.81
N GLY A 245 1.83 -5.42 -5.43
CA GLY A 245 0.64 -6.05 -5.99
C GLY A 245 -0.64 -5.41 -5.43
N THR A 246 -1.46 -4.82 -6.30
CA THR A 246 -2.66 -4.03 -5.99
C THR A 246 -3.91 -4.59 -6.65
N GLY A 247 -5.08 -4.11 -6.29
CA GLY A 247 -6.33 -4.52 -6.95
C GLY A 247 -6.78 -5.94 -6.65
N ARG A 248 -6.45 -6.49 -5.49
CA ARG A 248 -6.84 -7.87 -5.13
C ARG A 248 -8.35 -8.03 -5.07
N GLY A 249 -8.84 -9.11 -5.70
CA GLY A 249 -10.23 -9.56 -5.68
C GLY A 249 -10.78 -9.86 -4.27
N PRO A 250 -11.94 -10.53 -4.18
CA PRO A 250 -12.61 -11.15 -5.33
C PRO A 250 -13.38 -10.17 -6.23
N PHE A 251 -14.16 -9.23 -5.68
CA PHE A 251 -14.97 -8.27 -6.46
C PHE A 251 -15.28 -7.02 -5.62
N GLU A 252 -15.88 -6.02 -6.25
CA GLU A 252 -16.61 -4.95 -5.56
C GLU A 252 -17.87 -4.62 -6.34
N SER A 253 -18.96 -4.34 -5.61
CA SER A 253 -20.26 -4.00 -6.18
C SER A 253 -20.44 -2.50 -6.25
N ALA A 254 -21.04 -2.02 -7.32
CA ALA A 254 -21.48 -0.64 -7.45
C ALA A 254 -22.84 -0.55 -8.17
N THR A 255 -23.67 0.37 -7.72
CA THR A 255 -24.91 0.79 -8.40
C THR A 255 -24.81 2.28 -8.68
N VAL A 256 -25.07 2.67 -9.93
CA VAL A 256 -25.20 4.06 -10.35
C VAL A 256 -26.64 4.31 -10.75
N ARG A 257 -27.25 5.36 -10.22
CA ARG A 257 -28.65 5.73 -10.47
C ARG A 257 -28.78 7.22 -10.65
N ILE A 258 -29.60 7.61 -11.61
CA ILE A 258 -30.02 9.01 -11.81
C ILE A 258 -31.50 9.12 -11.49
N GLY A 259 -31.86 10.07 -10.65
CA GLY A 259 -33.24 10.40 -10.32
C GLY A 259 -33.80 11.54 -11.19
N PRO A 260 -35.11 11.84 -11.07
CA PRO A 260 -35.77 12.95 -11.83
C PRO A 260 -35.13 14.33 -11.57
N SER A 261 -34.43 14.52 -10.45
CA SER A 261 -33.66 15.74 -10.16
C SER A 261 -32.41 15.92 -11.03
N GLY A 262 -32.01 14.86 -11.79
CA GLY A 262 -30.77 14.84 -12.55
C GLY A 262 -29.51 14.50 -11.73
N ARG A 263 -29.60 14.43 -10.40
CA ARG A 263 -28.46 14.08 -9.55
C ARG A 263 -28.12 12.59 -9.64
N ILE A 264 -26.83 12.32 -9.56
CA ILE A 264 -26.28 10.95 -9.61
C ILE A 264 -26.14 10.42 -8.18
N ALA A 265 -26.69 9.24 -7.93
CA ALA A 265 -26.45 8.48 -6.70
C ALA A 265 -25.59 7.25 -7.03
N VAL A 266 -24.47 7.12 -6.35
CA VAL A 266 -23.58 5.95 -6.40
C VAL A 266 -23.66 5.22 -5.06
N ALA A 267 -23.94 3.92 -5.09
CA ALA A 267 -23.84 3.04 -3.92
C ALA A 267 -22.76 1.99 -4.18
N THR A 268 -21.90 1.73 -3.19
CA THR A 268 -20.81 0.76 -3.31
C THR A 268 -20.51 0.07 -1.98
N GLY A 269 -20.05 -1.19 -2.05
CA GLY A 269 -19.53 -1.92 -0.91
C GLY A 269 -18.15 -1.45 -0.42
N ALA A 270 -17.47 -0.61 -1.19
CA ALA A 270 -16.23 0.02 -0.77
C ALA A 270 -16.45 0.91 0.46
N ALA A 271 -15.48 0.96 1.38
CA ALA A 271 -15.54 1.81 2.56
C ALA A 271 -14.50 2.91 2.50
N ALA A 272 -14.91 4.16 2.71
CA ALA A 272 -13.99 5.29 2.82
C ALA A 272 -13.28 5.26 4.20
N GLN A 273 -11.98 5.54 4.20
CA GLN A 273 -11.13 5.59 5.40
C GLN A 273 -10.26 6.86 5.44
N GLY A 274 -10.63 7.90 4.67
CA GLY A 274 -9.86 9.14 4.52
C GLY A 274 -8.95 9.19 3.29
N GLN A 275 -8.87 8.10 2.48
CA GLN A 275 -8.02 8.01 1.29
C GLN A 275 -8.65 8.58 0.01
N GLY A 276 -9.74 9.33 0.10
CA GLY A 276 -10.35 10.01 -1.04
C GLY A 276 -11.29 9.14 -1.90
N THR A 277 -11.74 7.98 -1.41
CA THR A 277 -12.55 7.03 -2.18
C THR A 277 -13.83 7.67 -2.73
N ARG A 278 -14.58 8.42 -1.92
CA ARG A 278 -15.83 9.05 -2.39
C ARG A 278 -15.58 10.05 -3.51
N THR A 279 -14.55 10.88 -3.38
CA THR A 279 -14.18 11.87 -4.41
C THR A 279 -13.77 11.19 -5.71
N MET A 280 -12.92 10.18 -5.64
CA MET A 280 -12.49 9.40 -6.81
C MET A 280 -13.68 8.74 -7.52
N LEU A 281 -14.59 8.11 -6.79
CA LEU A 281 -15.77 7.46 -7.37
C LEU A 281 -16.76 8.48 -7.96
N ALA A 282 -16.90 9.65 -7.33
CA ALA A 282 -17.70 10.75 -7.88
C ALA A 282 -17.13 11.26 -9.20
N GLN A 283 -15.80 11.44 -9.30
CA GLN A 283 -15.14 11.83 -10.54
C GLN A 283 -15.39 10.80 -11.66
N LEU A 284 -15.19 9.50 -11.38
CA LEU A 284 -15.38 8.44 -12.37
C LEU A 284 -16.82 8.35 -12.88
N ALA A 285 -17.81 8.51 -11.99
CA ALA A 285 -19.22 8.52 -12.38
C ALA A 285 -19.56 9.77 -13.20
N ALA A 286 -19.08 10.92 -12.78
CA ALA A 286 -19.28 12.20 -13.45
C ALA A 286 -18.67 12.20 -14.87
N ASP A 287 -17.43 11.77 -15.00
CA ASP A 287 -16.72 11.68 -16.29
C ASP A 287 -17.47 10.79 -17.28
N ALA A 288 -17.96 9.63 -16.83
CA ALA A 288 -18.70 8.71 -17.70
C ALA A 288 -20.08 9.25 -18.15
N LEU A 289 -20.64 10.20 -17.38
CA LEU A 289 -21.96 10.77 -17.60
C LEU A 289 -21.93 12.24 -18.09
N GLY A 290 -20.73 12.78 -18.34
CA GLY A 290 -20.57 14.19 -18.74
C GLY A 290 -21.15 15.17 -17.73
N MET A 291 -20.95 14.93 -16.42
CA MET A 291 -21.54 15.68 -15.32
C MET A 291 -20.46 16.31 -14.43
N ASN A 292 -20.87 17.20 -13.54
CA ASN A 292 -19.97 17.72 -12.52
C ASN A 292 -19.85 16.73 -11.34
N PRO A 293 -18.65 16.42 -10.84
CA PRO A 293 -18.48 15.55 -9.67
C PRO A 293 -19.24 16.00 -8.41
N TYR A 294 -19.53 17.29 -8.25
CA TYR A 294 -20.34 17.81 -7.15
C TYR A 294 -21.83 17.44 -7.24
N ASP A 295 -22.29 16.97 -8.39
CA ASP A 295 -23.66 16.45 -8.57
C ASP A 295 -23.80 14.97 -8.26
N VAL A 296 -22.71 14.33 -7.79
CA VAL A 296 -22.66 12.91 -7.46
C VAL A 296 -22.67 12.71 -5.94
N ASP A 297 -23.68 12.01 -5.43
CA ASP A 297 -23.75 11.55 -4.05
C ASP A 297 -23.25 10.10 -3.97
N VAL A 298 -22.13 9.88 -3.25
CA VAL A 298 -21.53 8.56 -3.09
C VAL A 298 -21.83 8.00 -1.69
N LYS A 299 -22.63 6.94 -1.63
CA LYS A 299 -22.91 6.17 -0.41
C LYS A 299 -21.98 4.96 -0.34
N SER A 300 -21.17 4.93 0.71
CA SER A 300 -20.21 3.85 1.01
C SER A 300 -20.25 3.52 2.49
N GLY A 301 -19.87 2.30 2.86
CA GLY A 301 -19.77 1.91 4.26
C GLY A 301 -21.11 1.59 4.94
N ASP A 302 -22.20 1.43 4.21
CA ASP A 302 -23.53 1.09 4.73
C ASP A 302 -24.04 -0.18 4.03
N THR A 303 -24.25 -1.24 4.80
CA THR A 303 -24.71 -2.54 4.26
C THR A 303 -26.17 -2.56 3.81
N ALA A 304 -26.94 -1.49 4.03
CA ALA A 304 -28.27 -1.31 3.45
C ALA A 304 -28.21 -0.63 2.06
N ALA A 305 -27.12 0.07 1.73
CA ALA A 305 -26.97 0.73 0.44
C ALA A 305 -26.56 -0.24 -0.68
N THR A 306 -25.87 -1.33 -0.35
CA THR A 306 -25.47 -2.39 -1.28
C THR A 306 -25.46 -3.74 -0.57
N ALA A 307 -25.91 -4.79 -1.24
CA ALA A 307 -26.01 -6.13 -0.66
C ALA A 307 -24.64 -6.78 -0.46
N LEU A 308 -23.69 -6.51 -1.36
CA LEU A 308 -22.38 -7.15 -1.39
C LEU A 308 -21.25 -6.11 -1.37
N GLY A 309 -20.11 -6.48 -0.82
CA GLY A 309 -18.91 -5.67 -0.82
C GLY A 309 -17.79 -6.28 0.02
N HIS A 310 -16.56 -5.93 -0.33
CA HIS A 310 -15.37 -6.39 0.38
C HIS A 310 -14.63 -5.27 1.13
N GLY A 311 -14.83 -4.00 0.73
CA GLY A 311 -14.25 -2.84 1.41
C GLY A 311 -12.81 -2.52 1.02
N ALA A 312 -12.11 -1.75 1.86
CA ALA A 312 -10.81 -1.15 1.58
C ALA A 312 -9.65 -1.94 2.21
N TYR A 313 -8.79 -2.54 1.40
CA TYR A 313 -7.52 -3.19 1.76
C TYR A 313 -6.68 -3.41 0.50
N ALA A 314 -5.37 -3.69 0.64
CA ALA A 314 -4.48 -4.07 -0.45
C ALA A 314 -4.55 -3.14 -1.68
N SER A 315 -4.63 -1.83 -1.46
CA SER A 315 -4.66 -0.79 -2.50
C SER A 315 -5.63 -1.08 -3.65
N ARG A 316 -6.84 -1.61 -3.34
CA ARG A 316 -7.76 -2.18 -4.33
C ARG A 316 -8.87 -1.25 -4.81
N GLN A 317 -9.12 -0.13 -4.13
CA GLN A 317 -10.34 0.63 -4.36
C GLN A 317 -10.42 1.28 -5.75
N ALA A 318 -9.34 1.86 -6.26
CA ALA A 318 -9.32 2.41 -7.61
C ALA A 318 -9.50 1.30 -8.66
N VAL A 319 -8.82 0.16 -8.47
CA VAL A 319 -8.86 -0.96 -9.42
C VAL A 319 -10.20 -1.66 -9.43
N VAL A 320 -10.80 -1.94 -8.26
CA VAL A 320 -11.99 -2.80 -8.18
C VAL A 320 -13.26 -1.96 -8.09
N ALA A 321 -13.40 -1.09 -7.09
CA ALA A 321 -14.59 -0.24 -6.94
C ALA A 321 -14.66 0.85 -8.04
N GLY A 322 -13.49 1.41 -8.42
CA GLY A 322 -13.43 2.40 -9.51
C GLY A 322 -13.94 1.84 -10.83
N ASN A 323 -13.51 0.63 -11.22
CA ASN A 323 -14.00 0.00 -12.45
C ASN A 323 -15.48 -0.43 -12.33
N ALA A 324 -15.95 -0.88 -11.16
CA ALA A 324 -17.37 -1.17 -10.94
C ALA A 324 -18.25 0.07 -11.18
N VAL A 325 -17.86 1.22 -10.59
CA VAL A 325 -18.58 2.49 -10.78
C VAL A 325 -18.48 2.98 -12.21
N HIS A 326 -17.30 2.94 -12.82
CA HIS A 326 -17.10 3.35 -14.22
C HIS A 326 -17.97 2.55 -15.18
N LEU A 327 -17.98 1.23 -15.08
CA LEU A 327 -18.79 0.37 -15.94
C LEU A 327 -20.30 0.58 -15.70
N ALA A 328 -20.74 0.69 -14.45
CA ALA A 328 -22.14 0.98 -14.15
C ALA A 328 -22.56 2.35 -14.70
N ALA A 329 -21.72 3.38 -14.57
CA ALA A 329 -22.00 4.71 -15.13
C ALA A 329 -22.05 4.70 -16.67
N ARG A 330 -21.16 3.95 -17.33
CA ARG A 330 -21.21 3.72 -18.79
C ARG A 330 -22.52 3.06 -19.22
N MET A 331 -22.95 2.02 -18.51
CA MET A 331 -24.24 1.37 -18.79
C MET A 331 -25.42 2.34 -18.62
N VAL A 332 -25.38 3.23 -17.61
CA VAL A 332 -26.39 4.27 -17.44
C VAL A 332 -26.34 5.29 -18.57
N ALA A 333 -25.15 5.69 -19.04
CA ALA A 333 -24.99 6.59 -20.19
C ALA A 333 -25.58 5.98 -21.48
N ASP A 334 -25.29 4.71 -21.72
CA ASP A 334 -25.82 4.01 -22.91
C ASP A 334 -27.34 3.86 -22.84
N LYS A 335 -27.89 3.55 -21.66
CA LYS A 335 -29.32 3.51 -21.42
C LYS A 335 -29.99 4.88 -21.62
N ALA A 336 -29.32 5.95 -21.18
CA ALA A 336 -29.79 7.32 -21.39
C ALA A 336 -29.86 7.67 -22.90
N ARG A 337 -28.84 7.30 -23.68
CA ARG A 337 -28.83 7.51 -25.14
C ARG A 337 -29.97 6.72 -25.82
N GLN A 338 -30.16 5.45 -25.43
CA GLN A 338 -31.27 4.63 -25.98
C GLN A 338 -32.65 5.26 -25.67
N ALA A 339 -32.87 5.71 -24.44
CA ALA A 339 -34.10 6.36 -24.05
C ALA A 339 -34.33 7.69 -24.80
N ALA A 340 -33.27 8.50 -24.94
CA ALA A 340 -33.36 9.74 -25.71
C ALA A 340 -33.61 9.49 -27.20
N ALA A 341 -32.96 8.48 -27.78
CA ALA A 341 -33.16 8.06 -29.16
C ALA A 341 -34.65 7.72 -29.45
N ALA A 342 -35.28 6.94 -28.56
CA ALA A 342 -36.70 6.60 -28.66
C ALA A 342 -37.61 7.83 -28.46
N MET A 343 -37.26 8.74 -27.57
CA MET A 343 -38.06 9.94 -27.28
C MET A 343 -37.88 11.08 -28.30
N LEU A 344 -36.78 11.10 -29.03
CA LEU A 344 -36.46 12.11 -30.05
C LEU A 344 -36.58 11.58 -31.47
N GLU A 345 -36.93 10.28 -31.63
CA GLU A 345 -37.07 9.57 -32.90
C GLU A 345 -35.82 9.66 -33.81
N VAL A 346 -34.63 9.47 -33.19
CA VAL A 346 -33.32 9.52 -33.87
C VAL A 346 -32.51 8.26 -33.57
N ALA A 347 -31.48 7.99 -34.37
CA ALA A 347 -30.55 6.89 -34.08
C ALA A 347 -29.68 7.18 -32.82
N PRO A 348 -29.38 6.17 -32.00
CA PRO A 348 -28.51 6.38 -30.81
C PRO A 348 -27.13 6.93 -31.15
N ASP A 349 -26.60 6.62 -32.31
CA ASP A 349 -25.28 7.08 -32.78
C ASP A 349 -25.24 8.57 -33.15
N ASP A 350 -26.41 9.16 -33.42
CA ASP A 350 -26.55 10.60 -33.67
C ASP A 350 -26.56 11.43 -32.37
N LEU A 351 -26.55 10.75 -31.22
CA LEU A 351 -26.60 11.38 -29.90
C LEU A 351 -25.24 11.47 -29.24
N GLU A 352 -25.03 12.56 -28.53
CA GLU A 352 -23.92 12.73 -27.61
C GLU A 352 -24.41 13.10 -26.22
N LEU A 353 -23.65 12.68 -25.19
CA LEU A 353 -23.93 13.01 -23.78
C LEU A 353 -22.87 14.02 -23.31
N VAL A 354 -23.28 15.24 -23.06
CA VAL A 354 -22.42 16.35 -22.63
C VAL A 354 -23.19 17.22 -21.62
N ASP A 355 -22.52 17.61 -20.54
CA ASP A 355 -23.08 18.48 -19.49
C ASP A 355 -24.45 18.00 -18.94
N GLY A 356 -24.60 16.68 -18.76
CA GLY A 356 -25.85 16.09 -18.28
C GLY A 356 -27.00 16.12 -19.28
N LEU A 357 -26.73 16.45 -20.55
CA LEU A 357 -27.68 16.53 -21.64
C LEU A 357 -27.37 15.45 -22.68
N VAL A 358 -28.36 14.68 -23.04
CA VAL A 358 -28.33 13.86 -24.26
C VAL A 358 -28.90 14.70 -25.39
N ARG A 359 -28.09 15.06 -26.38
CA ARG A 359 -28.46 15.94 -27.49
C ARG A 359 -28.13 15.31 -28.84
N VAL A 360 -28.89 15.71 -29.86
CA VAL A 360 -28.62 15.35 -31.25
C VAL A 360 -27.45 16.19 -31.78
N LYS A 361 -26.44 15.52 -32.34
CA LYS A 361 -25.27 16.18 -32.93
C LYS A 361 -25.70 17.17 -34.02
N GLY A 362 -25.29 18.43 -33.87
CA GLY A 362 -25.58 19.47 -34.85
C GLY A 362 -27.03 20.02 -34.83
N ALA A 363 -27.84 19.66 -33.84
CA ALA A 363 -29.21 20.17 -33.69
C ALA A 363 -29.52 20.60 -32.24
N ASP A 364 -30.54 21.43 -32.03
CA ASP A 364 -31.01 21.86 -30.69
C ASP A 364 -32.05 20.92 -30.06
N LEU A 365 -32.03 19.65 -30.47
CA LEU A 365 -32.88 18.62 -29.88
C LEU A 365 -32.12 17.94 -28.73
N LYS A 366 -32.67 17.98 -27.52
CA LYS A 366 -31.99 17.48 -26.31
C LYS A 366 -32.97 17.01 -25.25
N ARG A 367 -32.46 16.18 -24.34
CA ARG A 367 -33.12 15.78 -23.09
C ARG A 367 -32.13 15.80 -21.96
N THR A 368 -32.55 16.28 -20.78
CA THR A 368 -31.72 16.16 -19.58
C THR A 368 -31.76 14.74 -19.05
N LEU A 369 -30.71 14.34 -18.31
CA LEU A 369 -30.72 13.03 -17.63
C LEU A 369 -31.90 12.92 -16.64
N GLY A 370 -32.29 14.03 -15.98
CA GLY A 370 -33.46 14.06 -15.11
C GLY A 370 -34.78 13.81 -15.85
N GLN A 371 -34.96 14.37 -17.06
CA GLN A 371 -36.13 14.10 -17.90
C GLN A 371 -36.20 12.64 -18.36
N LEU A 372 -35.02 12.07 -18.73
CA LEU A 372 -34.93 10.66 -19.09
C LEU A 372 -35.23 9.73 -17.91
N ALA A 373 -34.70 10.07 -16.73
CA ALA A 373 -34.96 9.34 -15.49
C ALA A 373 -36.44 9.39 -15.10
N HIS A 374 -37.11 10.54 -15.30
CA HIS A 374 -38.56 10.70 -15.09
C HIS A 374 -39.36 9.82 -16.05
N ALA A 375 -39.05 9.87 -17.36
CA ALA A 375 -39.72 9.07 -18.36
C ALA A 375 -39.56 7.56 -18.12
N LEU A 376 -38.39 7.11 -17.73
CA LEU A 376 -38.09 5.71 -17.38
C LEU A 376 -38.64 5.30 -15.99
N GLY A 377 -39.12 6.25 -15.19
CA GLY A 377 -39.90 6.00 -13.97
C GLY A 377 -41.31 5.44 -14.27
N GLY A 378 -41.78 5.67 -15.49
CA GLY A 378 -43.09 5.22 -15.99
C GLY A 378 -44.24 6.10 -15.51
N VAL A 379 -45.30 6.10 -16.33
CA VAL A 379 -46.60 6.71 -16.03
C VAL A 379 -47.65 5.65 -16.19
N ALA A 380 -48.56 5.53 -15.22
CA ALA A 380 -49.60 4.51 -15.25
C ALA A 380 -50.43 4.59 -16.56
N GLY A 381 -50.57 3.48 -17.25
CA GLY A 381 -51.30 3.37 -18.53
C GLY A 381 -50.47 3.65 -19.79
N PHE A 382 -49.17 3.97 -19.66
CA PHE A 382 -48.29 4.22 -20.81
C PHE A 382 -47.11 3.24 -20.84
N ALA A 383 -46.71 2.83 -22.04
CA ALA A 383 -45.48 2.06 -22.23
C ALA A 383 -44.23 2.91 -22.01
N LEU A 384 -43.15 2.28 -21.58
CA LEU A 384 -41.85 2.97 -21.45
C LEU A 384 -41.27 3.29 -22.84
N PRO A 385 -40.49 4.40 -22.98
CA PRO A 385 -39.82 4.73 -24.23
C PRO A 385 -38.97 3.57 -24.73
N GLY A 386 -39.14 3.17 -26.01
CA GLY A 386 -38.32 2.15 -26.67
C GLY A 386 -38.31 0.76 -26.01
N ASN A 387 -39.29 0.41 -25.18
CA ASN A 387 -39.34 -0.82 -24.39
C ASN A 387 -38.10 -1.02 -23.48
N ILE A 388 -37.46 0.06 -23.06
CA ILE A 388 -36.30 0.04 -22.19
C ILE A 388 -36.74 -0.33 -20.76
N THR A 389 -35.86 -1.03 -20.03
CA THR A 389 -36.16 -1.43 -18.64
C THR A 389 -36.39 -0.21 -17.73
N PRO A 390 -37.25 -0.30 -16.68
CA PRO A 390 -37.55 0.82 -15.79
C PRO A 390 -36.30 1.41 -15.10
N GLY A 391 -36.41 2.72 -14.80
CA GLY A 391 -35.39 3.48 -14.04
C GLY A 391 -34.10 3.73 -14.82
N LEU A 392 -33.49 4.88 -14.61
CA LEU A 392 -32.16 5.21 -15.17
C LEU A 392 -31.07 4.77 -14.19
N SER A 393 -30.79 3.47 -14.15
CA SER A 393 -29.83 2.86 -13.22
C SER A 393 -29.16 1.62 -13.81
N ALA A 394 -27.98 1.29 -13.30
CA ALA A 394 -27.27 0.04 -13.58
C ALA A 394 -26.46 -0.39 -12.35
N SER A 395 -26.25 -1.71 -12.23
CA SER A 395 -25.43 -2.31 -11.19
C SER A 395 -24.38 -3.23 -11.80
N VAL A 396 -23.16 -3.22 -11.25
CA VAL A 396 -22.03 -4.03 -11.69
C VAL A 396 -21.30 -4.61 -10.48
N ASP A 397 -21.04 -5.91 -10.55
CA ASP A 397 -20.09 -6.62 -9.68
C ASP A 397 -18.81 -6.81 -10.48
N TYR A 398 -17.81 -5.94 -10.24
CA TYR A 398 -16.56 -6.01 -11.00
C TYR A 398 -15.57 -6.95 -10.33
N GLN A 399 -15.12 -7.94 -11.08
CA GLN A 399 -14.08 -8.90 -10.71
C GLN A 399 -12.81 -8.57 -11.48
N PRO A 400 -11.70 -8.21 -10.81
CA PRO A 400 -10.44 -7.99 -11.53
C PRO A 400 -9.92 -9.33 -12.08
N PRO A 401 -9.46 -9.38 -13.35
CA PRO A 401 -8.96 -10.61 -13.94
C PRO A 401 -7.65 -11.10 -13.32
N ALA A 402 -6.84 -10.17 -12.82
CA ALA A 402 -5.59 -10.46 -12.12
C ALA A 402 -5.18 -9.27 -11.23
N ILE A 403 -4.10 -9.46 -10.46
CA ILE A 403 -3.46 -8.43 -9.64
C ILE A 403 -2.69 -7.48 -10.56
N THR A 404 -2.82 -6.17 -10.35
CA THR A 404 -2.02 -5.13 -10.99
C THR A 404 -0.81 -4.78 -10.14
N TYR A 405 0.27 -4.25 -10.74
CA TYR A 405 1.51 -3.96 -10.03
C TYR A 405 1.93 -2.51 -10.17
N THR A 406 1.84 -1.77 -9.06
CA THR A 406 2.38 -0.42 -8.89
C THR A 406 3.87 -0.50 -8.58
N ASN A 407 4.66 0.47 -9.01
CA ASN A 407 6.09 0.53 -8.74
C ASN A 407 6.55 1.94 -8.37
N GLY A 408 7.76 2.03 -7.83
CA GLY A 408 8.40 3.31 -7.55
C GLY A 408 9.86 3.16 -7.14
N SER A 409 10.53 4.32 -7.11
CA SER A 409 11.89 4.47 -6.64
C SER A 409 11.95 5.61 -5.62
N HIS A 410 12.58 5.37 -4.48
CA HIS A 410 12.82 6.34 -3.42
C HIS A 410 14.30 6.70 -3.36
N VAL A 411 14.62 7.98 -3.27
CA VAL A 411 15.97 8.47 -2.99
C VAL A 411 15.89 9.41 -1.80
N VAL A 412 16.78 9.18 -0.82
CA VAL A 412 16.78 9.90 0.45
C VAL A 412 18.17 10.43 0.73
N GLU A 413 18.29 11.70 1.10
CA GLU A 413 19.51 12.29 1.66
C GLU A 413 19.34 12.49 3.15
N VAL A 414 20.33 12.06 3.92
CA VAL A 414 20.32 12.18 5.38
C VAL A 414 21.61 12.86 5.89
N GLU A 415 21.51 13.45 7.08
CA GLU A 415 22.63 13.80 7.91
C GLU A 415 22.55 13.06 9.24
N VAL A 416 23.65 12.46 9.66
CA VAL A 416 23.76 11.69 10.91
C VAL A 416 24.67 12.42 11.88
N ASP A 417 24.15 12.76 13.03
CA ASP A 417 24.95 13.20 14.16
C ASP A 417 25.46 11.97 14.93
N ILE A 418 26.75 11.68 14.82
CA ILE A 418 27.34 10.49 15.43
C ILE A 418 27.48 10.58 16.96
N GLU A 419 27.40 11.78 17.54
CA GLU A 419 27.50 11.99 18.99
C GLU A 419 26.16 11.75 19.66
N THR A 420 25.07 12.21 19.07
CA THR A 420 23.71 12.07 19.58
C THR A 420 22.98 10.85 19.02
N GLY A 421 23.37 10.36 17.84
CA GLY A 421 22.65 9.32 17.09
C GLY A 421 21.43 9.85 16.34
N ILE A 422 21.23 11.17 16.30
CA ILE A 422 20.09 11.77 15.60
C ILE A 422 20.31 11.70 14.09
N VAL A 423 19.29 11.27 13.38
CA VAL A 423 19.21 11.25 11.91
C VAL A 423 18.28 12.35 11.45
N ARG A 424 18.76 13.25 10.61
CA ARG A 424 17.96 14.28 9.94
C ARG A 424 17.77 13.91 8.47
N LEU A 425 16.54 13.88 8.02
CA LEU A 425 16.21 13.71 6.61
C LEU A 425 16.35 15.07 5.92
N LEU A 426 17.31 15.22 5.01
CA LEU A 426 17.60 16.48 4.32
C LEU A 426 16.73 16.67 3.08
N ARG A 427 16.55 15.58 2.28
CA ARG A 427 15.71 15.54 1.07
C ARG A 427 15.06 14.18 0.93
N TYR A 428 13.87 14.17 0.37
CA TYR A 428 13.16 12.93 0.08
C TYR A 428 12.52 13.01 -1.31
N ILE A 429 12.93 12.14 -2.22
CA ILE A 429 12.44 12.09 -3.59
C ILE A 429 11.73 10.75 -3.81
N VAL A 430 10.57 10.78 -4.46
CA VAL A 430 9.82 9.61 -4.89
C VAL A 430 9.46 9.75 -6.36
N VAL A 431 9.81 8.76 -7.16
CA VAL A 431 9.20 8.57 -8.48
C VAL A 431 8.22 7.40 -8.37
N HIS A 432 6.97 7.64 -8.73
CA HIS A 432 5.86 6.72 -8.49
C HIS A 432 5.06 6.47 -9.76
N ASP A 433 4.68 5.21 -9.98
CA ASP A 433 3.84 4.78 -11.11
C ASP A 433 2.70 3.90 -10.62
N CYS A 434 1.48 4.43 -10.63
CA CYS A 434 0.24 3.70 -10.33
C CYS A 434 -0.66 3.52 -11.57
N GLY A 435 -0.08 3.44 -12.75
CA GLY A 435 -0.82 3.46 -13.99
C GLY A 435 -1.48 4.82 -14.23
N ARG A 436 -2.66 4.85 -14.84
CA ARG A 436 -3.39 6.10 -15.04
C ARG A 436 -3.83 6.70 -13.71
N MET A 437 -3.51 7.96 -13.47
CA MET A 437 -3.96 8.70 -12.29
C MET A 437 -5.37 9.26 -12.48
N ILE A 438 -6.29 8.91 -11.59
CA ILE A 438 -7.65 9.49 -11.60
C ILE A 438 -7.63 10.89 -10.98
N ASN A 439 -6.92 11.04 -9.87
CA ASN A 439 -6.78 12.30 -9.15
C ASN A 439 -5.35 12.45 -8.61
N PRO A 440 -4.50 13.27 -9.25
CA PRO A 440 -3.10 13.46 -8.85
C PRO A 440 -2.94 13.89 -7.39
N MET A 441 -3.71 14.87 -6.92
CA MET A 441 -3.64 15.37 -5.54
C MET A 441 -3.91 14.25 -4.51
N MET A 442 -4.85 13.35 -4.81
CA MET A 442 -5.15 12.20 -3.93
C MET A 442 -4.01 11.19 -3.94
N VAL A 443 -3.41 10.92 -5.11
CA VAL A 443 -2.26 10.03 -5.23
C VAL A 443 -1.07 10.59 -4.46
N GLU A 444 -0.75 11.86 -4.64
CA GLU A 444 0.31 12.55 -3.88
C GLU A 444 0.08 12.47 -2.37
N GLY A 445 -1.15 12.72 -1.90
CA GLY A 445 -1.51 12.59 -0.48
C GLY A 445 -1.29 11.17 0.05
N GLN A 446 -1.54 10.13 -0.76
CA GLN A 446 -1.25 8.74 -0.39
C GLN A 446 0.26 8.46 -0.34
N VAL A 447 1.04 8.98 -1.27
CA VAL A 447 2.51 8.84 -1.27
C VAL A 447 3.12 9.57 -0.08
N HIS A 448 2.75 10.83 0.18
CA HIS A 448 3.20 11.60 1.36
C HIS A 448 2.93 10.85 2.67
N GLY A 449 1.68 10.44 2.88
CA GLY A 449 1.29 9.70 4.08
C GLY A 449 1.96 8.33 4.18
N GLY A 450 2.25 7.67 3.04
CA GLY A 450 3.00 6.41 2.99
C GLY A 450 4.46 6.60 3.40
N VAL A 451 5.12 7.63 2.89
CA VAL A 451 6.51 7.97 3.24
C VAL A 451 6.61 8.36 4.72
N ALA A 452 5.71 9.22 5.22
CA ALA A 452 5.69 9.59 6.64
C ALA A 452 5.54 8.36 7.55
N HIS A 453 4.65 7.41 7.20
CA HIS A 453 4.53 6.14 7.91
C HIS A 453 5.84 5.32 7.83
N GLY A 454 6.49 5.26 6.66
CA GLY A 454 7.79 4.60 6.49
C GLY A 454 8.91 5.25 7.30
N ILE A 455 8.94 6.57 7.43
CA ILE A 455 9.85 7.31 8.32
C ILE A 455 9.60 6.90 9.78
N GLY A 456 8.31 6.88 10.19
CA GLY A 456 7.90 6.46 11.54
C GLY A 456 8.44 5.08 11.90
N MET A 457 8.15 4.07 11.09
CA MET A 457 8.59 2.70 11.35
C MET A 457 10.11 2.50 11.25
N THR A 458 10.83 3.41 10.57
CA THR A 458 12.28 3.30 10.42
C THR A 458 13.04 3.95 11.55
N LEU A 459 12.57 5.10 12.07
CA LEU A 459 13.34 5.93 13.00
C LEU A 459 12.71 6.06 14.40
N TYR A 460 11.38 5.86 14.53
CA TYR A 460 10.65 6.25 15.74
C TYR A 460 9.81 5.12 16.36
N GLU A 461 8.95 4.48 15.56
CA GLU A 461 7.92 3.58 16.05
C GLU A 461 8.52 2.25 16.53
N GLY A 462 8.43 2.00 17.82
CA GLY A 462 8.93 0.77 18.41
C GLY A 462 8.01 0.25 19.50
N MET A 463 7.36 -0.87 19.25
CA MET A 463 6.63 -1.59 20.30
C MET A 463 7.63 -2.49 21.03
N ARG A 464 7.92 -2.14 22.28
CA ARG A 464 8.84 -2.88 23.14
C ARG A 464 8.08 -3.64 24.22
N PHE A 465 8.62 -4.78 24.58
CA PHE A 465 8.09 -5.66 25.63
C PHE A 465 9.19 -5.92 26.67
N ASP A 466 8.80 -6.15 27.91
CA ASP A 466 9.72 -6.61 28.93
C ASP A 466 9.96 -8.13 28.83
N GLU A 467 10.78 -8.67 29.77
CA GLU A 467 11.13 -10.09 29.78
C GLU A 467 9.94 -11.02 30.04
N THR A 468 8.85 -10.49 30.56
CA THR A 468 7.59 -11.23 30.84
C THR A 468 6.58 -11.13 29.68
N GLY A 469 6.89 -10.33 28.65
CA GLY A 469 5.99 -10.09 27.51
C GLY A 469 4.99 -8.95 27.73
N GLN A 470 5.16 -8.12 28.77
CA GLN A 470 4.31 -6.95 28.97
C GLN A 470 4.73 -5.82 28.02
N PRO A 471 3.76 -5.14 27.36
CA PRO A 471 4.07 -3.99 26.53
C PRO A 471 4.61 -2.83 27.36
N LEU A 472 5.76 -2.28 26.96
CA LEU A 472 6.38 -1.11 27.56
C LEU A 472 5.93 0.20 26.92
N ALA A 473 5.36 0.15 25.73
CA ALA A 473 4.79 1.29 25.03
C ALA A 473 3.26 1.21 25.08
N VAL A 474 2.64 2.01 25.93
CA VAL A 474 1.17 2.06 26.13
C VAL A 474 0.58 3.46 25.94
N THR A 475 1.42 4.43 25.60
CA THR A 475 1.06 5.81 25.28
C THR A 475 1.88 6.34 24.12
N TYR A 476 1.50 7.47 23.54
CA TYR A 476 2.31 8.16 22.52
C TYR A 476 3.58 8.83 23.09
N ALA A 477 3.77 8.85 24.40
CA ALA A 477 5.05 9.23 24.99
C ALA A 477 6.10 8.11 24.88
N ASP A 478 5.65 6.87 24.78
CA ASP A 478 6.50 5.68 24.68
C ASP A 478 6.59 5.17 23.23
N TYR A 479 5.48 5.24 22.50
CA TYR A 479 5.40 4.90 21.08
C TYR A 479 5.44 6.18 20.25
N LEU A 480 6.65 6.56 19.83
CA LEU A 480 6.88 7.80 19.13
C LEU A 480 6.35 7.73 17.69
N LEU A 481 5.57 8.73 17.31
CA LEU A 481 5.18 8.98 15.92
C LEU A 481 6.01 10.12 15.35
N PRO A 482 6.31 10.12 14.03
CA PRO A 482 6.94 11.27 13.39
C PRO A 482 5.99 12.46 13.42
N THR A 483 6.50 13.59 13.88
CA THR A 483 5.81 14.88 13.84
C THR A 483 6.10 15.60 12.52
N SER A 484 5.40 16.68 12.22
CA SER A 484 5.54 17.38 10.94
C SER A 484 6.94 17.95 10.69
N ASP A 485 7.70 18.25 11.74
CA ASP A 485 9.09 18.71 11.68
C ASP A 485 10.11 17.59 11.44
N CYS A 486 9.72 16.33 11.67
CA CYS A 486 10.55 15.15 11.40
C CYS A 486 10.42 14.67 9.93
N VAL A 487 9.40 15.10 9.21
CA VAL A 487 9.14 14.72 7.82
C VAL A 487 9.57 15.86 6.90
N PRO A 488 10.60 15.67 6.07
CA PRO A 488 11.03 16.70 5.14
C PRO A 488 9.98 16.93 4.04
N PRO A 489 10.06 18.02 3.27
CA PRO A 489 9.33 18.13 2.02
C PRO A 489 9.64 16.91 1.13
N ILE A 490 8.58 16.25 0.64
CA ILE A 490 8.70 15.08 -0.22
C ILE A 490 8.46 15.54 -1.65
N GLU A 491 9.47 15.40 -2.48
CA GLU A 491 9.41 15.69 -3.92
C GLU A 491 8.89 14.46 -4.65
N ILE A 492 7.69 14.56 -5.26
CA ILE A 492 7.04 13.45 -5.93
C ILE A 492 7.01 13.71 -7.44
N HIS A 493 7.47 12.73 -8.20
CA HIS A 493 7.37 12.69 -9.65
C HIS A 493 6.53 11.47 -10.05
N HIS A 494 5.66 11.65 -11.04
CA HIS A 494 4.80 10.58 -11.52
C HIS A 494 5.26 10.03 -12.85
N MET A 495 5.07 8.74 -13.02
CA MET A 495 5.07 8.03 -14.29
C MET A 495 3.70 7.37 -14.47
N GLU A 496 3.32 7.15 -15.71
CA GLU A 496 2.10 6.44 -16.05
C GLU A 496 2.40 5.28 -16.99
N SER A 497 2.33 4.06 -16.46
CA SER A 497 2.33 2.81 -17.23
C SER A 497 0.98 2.13 -17.04
N PRO A 498 -0.05 2.48 -17.84
CA PRO A 498 -1.39 1.94 -17.68
C PRO A 498 -1.39 0.42 -17.72
N THR A 499 -2.16 -0.20 -16.83
CA THR A 499 -2.35 -1.65 -16.87
C THR A 499 -3.31 -2.05 -17.99
N PRO A 500 -3.03 -3.14 -18.74
CA PRO A 500 -4.00 -3.69 -19.69
C PRO A 500 -5.11 -4.52 -19.01
N LEU A 501 -5.03 -4.74 -17.69
CA LEU A 501 -5.90 -5.67 -16.95
C LEU A 501 -7.23 -5.06 -16.52
N ASN A 502 -7.44 -3.76 -16.71
CA ASN A 502 -8.73 -3.13 -16.41
C ASN A 502 -9.00 -1.93 -17.34
N PRO A 503 -10.30 -1.60 -17.58
CA PRO A 503 -10.70 -0.55 -18.53
C PRO A 503 -10.14 0.84 -18.22
N LEU A 504 -9.90 1.16 -16.95
CA LEU A 504 -9.39 2.46 -16.53
C LEU A 504 -7.86 2.56 -16.68
N GLY A 505 -7.15 1.45 -16.84
CA GLY A 505 -5.67 1.43 -16.85
C GLY A 505 -5.03 1.78 -15.51
N VAL A 506 -5.79 1.71 -14.41
CA VAL A 506 -5.38 2.15 -13.07
C VAL A 506 -4.74 1.02 -12.26
N LYS A 507 -3.86 1.41 -11.35
CA LYS A 507 -3.28 0.55 -10.31
C LYS A 507 -3.49 1.20 -8.94
N GLY A 508 -3.28 0.48 -7.85
CA GLY A 508 -3.41 1.04 -6.50
C GLY A 508 -2.20 1.91 -6.12
N ALA A 509 -2.38 2.83 -5.16
CA ALA A 509 -1.32 3.73 -4.70
C ALA A 509 -1.25 3.89 -3.16
N ALA A 510 -2.16 3.23 -2.42
CA ALA A 510 -2.37 3.57 -1.02
C ALA A 510 -1.27 3.07 -0.06
N GLU A 511 -0.52 2.03 -0.42
CA GLU A 511 0.51 1.41 0.42
C GLU A 511 1.93 1.70 -0.08
N SER A 512 2.07 2.14 -1.33
CA SER A 512 3.33 2.27 -2.07
C SER A 512 4.41 3.08 -1.35
N GLY A 513 4.09 4.27 -0.86
CA GLY A 513 5.06 5.14 -0.18
C GLY A 513 5.69 4.52 1.07
N THR A 514 4.99 3.57 1.72
CA THR A 514 5.49 2.89 2.92
C THR A 514 6.52 1.79 2.57
N ILE A 515 6.44 1.22 1.36
CA ILE A 515 7.22 0.03 1.00
C ILE A 515 8.69 0.38 0.76
N GLY A 516 8.95 1.45 0.00
CA GLY A 516 10.31 1.86 -0.36
C GLY A 516 11.05 2.68 0.71
N ALA A 517 10.34 3.24 1.68
CA ALA A 517 10.93 4.19 2.61
C ALA A 517 11.98 3.58 3.57
N PRO A 518 11.72 2.48 4.28
CA PRO A 518 12.69 1.93 5.23
C PRO A 518 14.04 1.56 4.60
N PRO A 519 14.09 0.84 3.47
CA PRO A 519 15.38 0.49 2.89
C PRO A 519 16.13 1.71 2.34
N ALA A 520 15.44 2.72 1.78
CA ALA A 520 16.07 3.94 1.30
C ALA A 520 16.72 4.73 2.44
N ILE A 521 16.01 4.88 3.57
CA ILE A 521 16.52 5.61 4.75
C ILE A 521 17.72 4.88 5.35
N VAL A 522 17.64 3.56 5.56
CA VAL A 522 18.75 2.78 6.13
C VAL A 522 19.95 2.77 5.18
N SER A 523 19.73 2.65 3.86
CA SER A 523 20.78 2.77 2.86
C SER A 523 21.51 4.12 2.95
N ALA A 524 20.77 5.23 3.16
CA ALA A 524 21.33 6.57 3.32
C ALA A 524 22.15 6.70 4.62
N ILE A 525 21.65 6.17 5.74
CA ILE A 525 22.36 6.21 7.03
C ILE A 525 23.68 5.43 6.93
N GLU A 526 23.67 4.22 6.35
CA GLU A 526 24.90 3.45 6.16
C GLU A 526 25.88 4.12 5.19
N ASP A 527 25.38 4.81 4.15
CA ASP A 527 26.24 5.59 3.25
C ASP A 527 26.91 6.76 3.99
N ALA A 528 26.18 7.46 4.86
CA ALA A 528 26.76 8.50 5.73
C ALA A 528 27.85 7.93 6.64
N LEU A 529 27.61 6.76 7.21
CA LEU A 529 28.47 6.09 8.18
C LEU A 529 29.48 5.10 7.55
N ARG A 530 29.63 5.07 6.23
CA ARG A 530 30.54 4.17 5.50
C ARG A 530 31.97 4.14 6.06
N PRO A 531 32.61 5.26 6.46
CA PRO A 531 33.95 5.23 7.07
C PRO A 531 34.00 4.53 8.41
N LEU A 532 32.88 4.49 9.13
CA LEU A 532 32.76 3.83 10.43
C LEU A 532 32.35 2.35 10.28
N LYS A 533 32.08 1.90 9.06
CA LYS A 533 31.66 0.52 8.74
C LYS A 533 30.44 0.03 9.55
N VAL A 534 29.55 0.95 9.90
CA VAL A 534 28.30 0.61 10.59
C VAL A 534 27.40 -0.20 9.67
N ARG A 535 26.82 -1.27 10.20
CA ARG A 535 25.80 -2.09 9.53
C ARG A 535 24.52 -2.10 10.37
N ILE A 536 23.42 -1.75 9.74
CA ILE A 536 22.11 -1.67 10.37
C ILE A 536 21.29 -2.89 9.95
N THR A 537 20.99 -3.73 10.93
CA THR A 537 20.27 -4.99 10.72
C THR A 537 18.87 -4.99 11.31
N ASP A 538 18.54 -3.98 12.10
CA ASP A 538 17.31 -3.91 12.88
C ASP A 538 16.62 -2.55 12.74
N LEU A 539 15.29 -2.54 12.87
CA LEU A 539 14.45 -1.35 12.96
C LEU A 539 13.72 -1.32 14.32
N PRO A 540 13.33 -0.14 14.81
CA PRO A 540 13.68 1.19 14.33
C PRO A 540 15.14 1.58 14.62
N VAL A 541 15.68 2.51 13.84
CA VAL A 541 17.02 3.10 14.02
C VAL A 541 16.92 4.27 15.00
N THR A 542 16.73 3.96 16.27
CA THR A 542 16.63 4.99 17.31
C THR A 542 18.02 5.58 17.66
N PRO A 543 18.11 6.81 18.19
CA PRO A 543 19.38 7.46 18.49
C PRO A 543 20.29 6.64 19.42
N ASP A 544 19.73 6.01 20.44
CA ASP A 544 20.47 5.13 21.36
C ASP A 544 21.06 3.91 20.66
N ARG A 545 20.28 3.27 19.77
CA ARG A 545 20.74 2.11 18.98
C ARG A 545 21.81 2.51 17.97
N LEU A 546 21.63 3.63 17.28
CA LEU A 546 22.61 4.10 16.30
C LEU A 546 23.95 4.43 16.97
N ARG A 547 23.92 5.10 18.13
CA ARG A 547 25.13 5.32 18.94
C ARG A 547 25.80 4.02 19.36
N ALA A 548 25.03 3.02 19.77
CA ALA A 548 25.58 1.72 20.15
C ALA A 548 26.28 1.04 18.97
N TRP A 549 25.69 1.07 17.76
CA TRP A 549 26.33 0.53 16.55
C TRP A 549 27.60 1.29 16.15
N VAL A 550 27.61 2.62 16.24
CA VAL A 550 28.79 3.45 15.99
C VAL A 550 29.91 3.12 17.00
N ALA A 551 29.59 2.99 18.28
CA ALA A 551 30.56 2.63 19.32
C ALA A 551 31.15 1.24 19.10
N ALA A 552 30.31 0.23 18.79
CA ALA A 552 30.77 -1.14 18.53
C ALA A 552 31.70 -1.22 17.31
N SER A 553 31.40 -0.46 16.24
CA SER A 553 32.24 -0.40 15.05
C SER A 553 33.60 0.30 15.32
N SER A 554 33.62 1.27 16.21
CA SER A 554 34.86 1.99 16.61
C SER A 554 35.77 1.12 17.46
N GLU A 555 35.28 0.15 18.20
CA GLU A 555 36.07 -0.81 18.99
C GLU A 555 36.81 -1.84 18.13
N THR A 556 36.40 -2.07 16.91
CA THR A 556 37.08 -2.95 15.93
C THR A 556 38.21 -2.26 15.16
N LEU A 557 38.33 -0.93 15.25
CA LEU A 557 39.46 -0.17 14.72
C LEU A 557 40.60 -0.14 15.77
N PRO A 558 41.90 -0.21 15.39
CA PRO A 558 42.99 -0.18 16.33
C PRO A 558 42.98 1.12 17.17
N ARG A 559 42.90 0.99 18.47
CA ARG A 559 42.73 2.07 19.46
C ARG A 559 43.87 3.08 19.42
N ARG A 560 43.51 4.35 19.24
CA ARG A 560 44.22 5.45 19.91
C ARG A 560 43.46 5.76 21.21
N ASN A 561 44.05 5.40 22.33
CA ASN A 561 43.69 5.67 23.74
C ASN A 561 42.28 6.25 24.05
N ARG A 562 41.41 5.47 24.67
CA ARG A 562 40.32 5.95 25.54
C ARG A 562 39.96 4.92 26.64
N THR A 563 39.67 5.45 27.81
CA THR A 563 39.43 4.76 29.10
C THR A 563 38.06 4.04 29.10
N ARG A 564 38.00 2.83 29.66
CA ARG A 564 36.79 1.99 29.80
C ARG A 564 35.86 2.50 30.91
N ILE A 565 34.56 2.56 30.60
CA ILE A 565 33.47 2.46 31.60
C ILE A 565 32.60 1.30 31.16
N GLY A 566 32.47 0.30 32.03
CA GLY A 566 31.72 -0.92 31.71
C GLY A 566 30.23 -0.78 32.01
N HIS A 567 29.39 -1.19 31.05
CA HIS A 567 27.99 -1.47 31.30
C HIS A 567 27.58 -2.82 30.69
N ARG A 568 26.81 -3.59 31.45
CA ARG A 568 26.24 -4.89 31.08
C ARG A 568 25.22 -4.72 29.98
N ARG A 569 25.18 -5.67 29.04
CA ARG A 569 24.23 -5.73 27.94
C ARG A 569 22.81 -6.03 28.45
N PRO A 570 21.77 -5.30 28.02
CA PRO A 570 20.39 -5.79 28.05
C PRO A 570 20.12 -6.65 26.80
N MET A 571 19.49 -7.80 26.98
CA MET A 571 18.91 -8.56 25.88
C MET A 571 17.68 -7.80 25.37
N THR A 572 17.72 -7.35 24.12
CA THR A 572 16.56 -6.74 23.45
C THR A 572 15.99 -7.73 22.45
N THR A 573 14.75 -8.10 22.62
CA THR A 573 13.91 -8.75 21.60
C THR A 573 13.54 -7.70 20.54
N ALA A 574 14.40 -7.54 19.54
CA ALA A 574 14.12 -6.75 18.35
C ALA A 574 14.30 -7.66 17.13
N ALA A 575 13.47 -7.48 16.12
CA ALA A 575 13.63 -8.18 14.85
C ALA A 575 15.04 -7.96 14.30
N SER A 576 15.81 -9.01 14.10
CA SER A 576 17.16 -8.93 13.55
C SER A 576 17.21 -9.56 12.16
N THR A 577 17.84 -8.86 11.20
CA THR A 577 18.10 -9.38 9.87
C THR A 577 19.58 -9.66 9.73
N ARG A 578 19.96 -10.93 9.67
CA ARG A 578 21.34 -11.33 9.37
C ARG A 578 21.49 -11.57 7.87
N VAL A 579 22.16 -10.65 7.19
CA VAL A 579 22.45 -10.74 5.75
C VAL A 579 23.88 -11.25 5.59
N MET A 580 24.06 -12.42 5.00
CA MET A 580 25.36 -12.93 4.58
C MET A 580 25.44 -12.91 3.05
N ILE A 581 26.58 -12.43 2.53
CA ILE A 581 26.84 -12.38 1.10
C ILE A 581 28.03 -13.29 0.82
N LYS A 582 27.87 -14.23 -0.13
CA LYS A 582 28.97 -15.10 -0.59
C LYS A 582 29.23 -14.84 -2.06
N ARG A 583 30.50 -14.65 -2.41
CA ARG A 583 30.92 -14.72 -3.82
C ARG A 583 30.67 -16.14 -4.36
N ALA A 584 30.10 -16.23 -5.54
CA ALA A 584 29.85 -17.51 -6.20
C ALA A 584 31.19 -18.11 -6.73
N THR A 585 31.91 -18.84 -5.88
CA THR A 585 33.03 -19.67 -6.33
C THR A 585 32.63 -21.14 -6.50
N SER A 586 31.54 -21.59 -5.93
CA SER A 586 30.85 -22.86 -6.24
C SER A 586 29.55 -22.98 -5.42
N PHE A 587 28.40 -22.95 -6.09
CA PHE A 587 27.16 -23.47 -5.51
C PHE A 587 26.97 -24.89 -6.03
N PRO A 588 26.79 -25.91 -5.17
CA PRO A 588 26.36 -27.21 -5.67
C PRO A 588 24.92 -27.09 -6.17
N PHE A 589 24.74 -27.19 -7.47
CA PHE A 589 23.44 -27.40 -8.08
C PHE A 589 22.93 -28.79 -7.60
N CYS A 590 21.80 -28.80 -6.92
CA CYS A 590 20.99 -29.99 -6.79
C CYS A 590 20.03 -30.02 -7.99
N PRO A 591 20.04 -31.02 -8.87
CA PRO A 591 19.03 -31.16 -9.93
C PRO A 591 17.65 -31.42 -9.33
N ALA A 592 16.63 -31.08 -10.09
CA ALA A 592 15.19 -31.00 -9.78
C ALA A 592 14.59 -32.19 -8.99
#